data_e79cc2695ae1a431bd124ceb742829d6
#
_entry.id   e79cc2695ae1a431bd124ceb742829d6
#
_cell.length_a   1.000
_cell.length_b   1.000
_cell.length_c   1.000
_cell.angle_alpha   90.00
_cell.angle_beta   90.00
_cell.angle_gamma   90.00
#
_symmetry.space_group_name_H-M   'P 1'
#
loop_
_entity.id
_entity.type
_entity.pdbx_description
1 polymer ?
#
loop_
_entity_poly.entity_id
_entity_poly.type
_entity_poly.pdbx_seq_one_letter_code
_entity_poly.pdbx_strand_id
1 'polypeptide(L)'
;MALACGSATDNTAAPGNTAGGSTIPGAGGGAVVGAGGGSASGPNASGGAAGGGVDVTPVGPCKAGVPVTTQIPLLLNRQYAAVVRDLLGVTAVGTTPVAELLVGDFTGAMTAPAWKVYQDVGEKIAKQVMATPDSKAKFISCAPTAADCLKTTIETFGRKAFRRALTAEEVAAFMTLNSATPAGTPDEVAEAILNAFLVSPSFLMIPELSTELATDNPPTAGAIKLSHQEVATRLSFLLWGSVPDAELNKAADDQLLGTKDQILAQAKRMILVREKTGEFISTFHSDWAQMNNSSAHWFKGKHDTAVYPDYTDASRVANKKELDAFFEEVAYTGSFKDLLLSNVAFVNKDNAVAYGLDPSKYTDALTKVTLDSATNPRPGFMTRAGFLSSYASYGSTSPILRGSFMAIWLLNVNVPAPDPSFALQTVTGDFKTNREYVEALTQKVQPCKSCHEAFNPLGFVMENYDGIGKWQTKDPRGGDITAATTTATITFASGPKTITSPVQLMQEIASQPAAKQLYAQAWVSFATGRSANENDQCTVDSLQTKLADDGYSILGLLGDLTQADSFRLRVRGSL
;
A
#
# COMPACT_ATOMS: atom_id res chain seq x y z
N MET A 1 -1.37 4.36 14.99
CA MET A 1 -0.44 4.47 16.15
C MET A 1 -0.60 5.89 16.70
N ALA A 2 -1.31 6.06 17.82
CA ALA A 2 -1.42 7.38 18.45
C ALA A 2 -0.09 7.70 19.12
N LEU A 3 0.59 8.73 18.68
CA LEU A 3 1.80 9.24 19.32
C LEU A 3 1.39 9.92 20.65
N ALA A 4 1.70 9.32 21.77
CA ALA A 4 1.25 9.75 23.10
C ALA A 4 1.81 11.10 23.58
N CYS A 5 2.73 11.72 22.87
CA CYS A 5 3.23 13.05 23.13
C CYS A 5 2.83 14.01 22.01
N GLY A 6 1.62 14.56 22.10
CA GLY A 6 1.21 15.69 21.28
C GLY A 6 0.56 15.40 19.92
N SER A 7 -0.57 14.74 19.90
CA SER A 7 -1.57 15.04 18.89
C SER A 7 -2.44 16.18 19.44
N ALA A 8 -2.24 17.40 18.94
CA ALA A 8 -3.10 18.53 19.28
C ALA A 8 -4.49 18.28 18.67
N THR A 9 -5.42 17.82 19.47
CA THR A 9 -6.84 18.00 19.20
C THR A 9 -7.23 19.32 19.87
N ASP A 10 -7.24 20.40 19.11
CA ASP A 10 -7.90 21.64 19.53
C ASP A 10 -9.42 21.35 19.60
N ASN A 11 -9.88 20.94 20.75
CA ASN A 11 -11.29 20.96 21.11
C ASN A 11 -11.63 22.35 21.66
N THR A 12 -11.87 23.32 20.81
CA THR A 12 -12.66 24.51 21.17
C THR A 12 -14.12 24.19 20.91
N ALA A 13 -14.78 23.69 21.94
CA ALA A 13 -16.23 23.57 21.97
C ALA A 13 -16.88 24.96 21.97
N ALA A 14 -17.70 25.25 20.98
CA ALA A 14 -18.68 26.32 21.04
C ALA A 14 -19.84 25.92 22.00
N PRO A 15 -20.43 26.84 22.74
CA PRO A 15 -21.43 26.51 23.76
C PRO A 15 -22.84 26.33 23.20
N GLY A 16 -23.44 25.26 23.62
CA GLY A 16 -24.83 25.13 24.01
C GLY A 16 -25.93 25.15 22.96
N ASN A 17 -26.61 24.01 22.81
CA ASN A 17 -28.07 24.02 23.00
C ASN A 17 -28.57 22.66 23.44
N THR A 18 -29.36 22.69 24.49
CA THR A 18 -30.07 21.62 25.16
C THR A 18 -31.26 21.11 24.34
N ALA A 19 -31.46 19.83 24.22
CA ALA A 19 -32.71 19.15 24.63
C ALA A 19 -32.82 17.71 24.09
N GLY A 20 -33.28 16.81 24.95
CA GLY A 20 -34.07 15.65 24.55
C GLY A 20 -33.39 14.30 24.74
N GLY A 21 -33.55 13.72 25.94
CA GLY A 21 -33.12 12.35 26.26
C GLY A 21 -34.04 11.30 25.65
N SER A 22 -33.49 10.14 25.43
CA SER A 22 -34.20 8.87 25.51
C SER A 22 -33.23 7.76 25.87
N THR A 23 -33.47 7.20 27.03
CA THR A 23 -32.78 6.05 27.62
C THR A 23 -33.31 4.76 26.99
N ILE A 24 -32.41 3.83 26.65
CA ILE A 24 -32.72 2.40 26.64
C ILE A 24 -31.51 1.64 27.24
N PRO A 25 -31.75 0.62 28.03
CA PRO A 25 -30.78 0.07 28.98
C PRO A 25 -29.95 -1.08 28.45
N GLY A 26 -28.90 -1.36 29.22
CA GLY A 26 -27.81 -2.27 28.92
C GLY A 26 -28.16 -3.77 29.03
N ALA A 27 -27.22 -4.52 28.51
CA ALA A 27 -26.86 -5.88 28.94
C ALA A 27 -25.41 -6.05 28.50
N GLY A 28 -24.45 -6.24 29.41
CA GLY A 28 -24.21 -7.54 29.99
C GLY A 28 -22.93 -8.11 29.40
N GLY A 29 -21.86 -7.98 30.12
CA GLY A 29 -20.51 -8.45 30.07
C GLY A 29 -20.22 -9.80 29.40
N GLY A 30 -19.00 -9.89 28.89
CA GLY A 30 -18.35 -11.12 28.48
C GLY A 30 -16.89 -10.86 28.18
N ALA A 31 -16.05 -11.03 29.19
CA ALA A 31 -14.61 -11.08 29.03
C ALA A 31 -14.25 -12.36 28.28
N VAL A 32 -13.56 -12.25 27.17
CA VAL A 32 -12.86 -13.38 26.56
C VAL A 32 -11.38 -13.08 26.57
N VAL A 33 -10.70 -13.80 27.41
CA VAL A 33 -9.26 -14.01 27.41
C VAL A 33 -8.92 -14.84 26.18
N GLY A 34 -8.06 -14.39 25.33
CA GLY A 34 -7.58 -15.11 24.16
C GLY A 34 -6.13 -14.75 23.87
N ALA A 35 -5.25 -15.62 24.29
CA ALA A 35 -3.80 -15.59 24.08
C ALA A 35 -3.41 -15.75 22.61
N GLY A 36 -2.25 -15.21 22.26
CA GLY A 36 -1.53 -15.56 21.03
C GLY A 36 -0.89 -14.40 20.31
N GLY A 37 -0.09 -13.61 21.01
CA GLY A 37 0.83 -12.67 20.38
C GLY A 37 2.09 -13.40 19.92
N GLY A 38 2.27 -13.55 18.61
CA GLY A 38 3.55 -13.87 18.01
C GLY A 38 4.45 -12.65 18.06
N SER A 39 5.37 -12.60 19.01
CA SER A 39 6.42 -11.60 19.08
C SER A 39 7.41 -11.83 17.94
N ALA A 40 7.49 -10.90 16.99
CA ALA A 40 8.65 -10.77 16.15
C ALA A 40 9.79 -10.22 17.01
N SER A 41 10.70 -11.09 17.41
CA SER A 41 11.93 -10.75 18.08
C SER A 41 12.86 -10.03 17.10
N GLY A 42 12.99 -8.70 17.28
CA GLY A 42 14.15 -7.97 16.79
C GLY A 42 15.39 -8.37 17.59
N PRO A 43 16.62 -8.20 17.05
CA PRO A 43 17.83 -8.58 17.73
C PRO A 43 18.03 -7.79 19.02
N ASN A 44 18.35 -8.51 20.09
CA ASN A 44 18.69 -7.99 21.41
C ASN A 44 19.80 -6.93 21.32
N ALA A 45 19.51 -5.71 21.68
CA ALA A 45 20.50 -4.73 22.06
C ALA A 45 20.64 -4.74 23.57
N SER A 46 21.75 -5.28 24.08
CA SER A 46 22.21 -5.10 25.44
C SER A 46 22.56 -3.63 25.69
N GLY A 47 22.12 -3.10 26.82
CA GLY A 47 22.23 -1.70 27.19
C GLY A 47 23.65 -1.16 27.25
N GLY A 48 23.81 0.03 26.68
CA GLY A 48 24.98 0.89 26.86
C GLY A 48 24.54 2.32 26.55
N ALA A 49 24.81 3.22 27.46
CA ALA A 49 24.37 4.61 27.45
C ALA A 49 25.06 5.45 26.37
N ALA A 50 24.32 6.45 25.89
CA ALA A 50 24.76 7.70 25.25
C ALA A 50 25.44 7.62 23.88
N GLY A 51 24.75 8.16 22.88
CA GLY A 51 25.29 8.47 21.56
C GLY A 51 24.68 7.60 20.46
N GLY A 52 23.48 7.96 19.99
CA GLY A 52 22.79 7.24 18.93
C GLY A 52 23.43 7.42 17.56
N GLY A 53 24.59 6.83 17.34
CA GLY A 53 25.09 6.52 16.03
C GLY A 53 24.39 5.24 15.57
N VAL A 54 23.74 5.28 14.41
CA VAL A 54 23.24 4.08 13.75
C VAL A 54 24.46 3.25 13.37
N ASP A 55 24.69 2.17 14.14
CA ASP A 55 25.74 1.20 13.85
C ASP A 55 25.34 0.42 12.60
N VAL A 56 25.75 0.89 11.46
CA VAL A 56 25.74 0.11 10.22
C VAL A 56 26.91 -0.87 10.29
N THR A 57 26.74 -1.92 11.12
CA THR A 57 27.63 -3.06 11.04
C THR A 57 27.63 -3.55 9.60
N PRO A 58 28.79 -3.79 8.98
CA PRO A 58 28.86 -4.46 7.70
C PRO A 58 28.19 -5.82 7.88
N VAL A 59 26.99 -5.98 7.32
CA VAL A 59 26.31 -7.27 7.28
C VAL A 59 27.26 -8.18 6.50
N GLY A 60 27.66 -9.30 7.10
CA GLY A 60 28.44 -10.33 6.40
C GLY A 60 27.70 -10.75 5.13
N PRO A 61 28.34 -11.54 4.24
CA PRO A 61 27.71 -11.93 2.99
C PRO A 61 26.33 -12.49 3.28
N CYS A 62 25.32 -11.97 2.57
CA CYS A 62 23.93 -12.36 2.75
C CYS A 62 23.80 -13.88 2.57
N LYS A 63 22.93 -14.52 3.35
CA LYS A 63 22.60 -15.93 3.21
C LYS A 63 21.52 -16.07 2.14
N ALA A 64 21.90 -16.64 0.99
CA ALA A 64 20.91 -16.99 -0.02
C ALA A 64 19.93 -18.05 0.54
N GLY A 65 18.64 -17.84 0.34
CA GLY A 65 17.63 -18.76 0.84
C GLY A 65 16.28 -18.57 0.15
N VAL A 66 15.38 -19.51 0.40
CA VAL A 66 13.96 -19.41 0.06
C VAL A 66 13.19 -19.42 1.36
N PRO A 67 12.44 -18.37 1.67
CA PRO A 67 11.67 -18.30 2.90
C PRO A 67 10.64 -19.42 3.01
N VAL A 68 10.44 -19.91 4.23
CA VAL A 68 9.41 -20.89 4.53
C VAL A 68 8.03 -20.25 4.38
N THR A 69 7.13 -20.92 3.65
CA THR A 69 5.74 -20.49 3.47
C THR A 69 4.83 -21.36 4.32
N THR A 70 4.13 -20.75 5.28
CA THR A 70 3.23 -21.43 6.23
C THR A 70 1.75 -21.12 5.98
N GLN A 71 1.44 -20.14 5.13
CA GLN A 71 0.08 -19.69 4.87
C GLN A 71 -0.23 -19.68 3.38
N ILE A 72 -1.48 -19.97 3.04
CA ILE A 72 -2.02 -19.77 1.69
C ILE A 72 -2.53 -18.33 1.63
N PRO A 73 -1.97 -17.45 0.75
CA PRO A 73 -2.40 -16.07 0.65
C PRO A 73 -3.87 -15.97 0.23
N LEU A 74 -4.64 -15.11 0.91
CA LEU A 74 -5.96 -14.65 0.48
C LEU A 74 -5.82 -13.50 -0.51
N LEU A 75 -6.77 -13.39 -1.44
CA LEU A 75 -6.89 -12.17 -2.25
C LEU A 75 -7.24 -10.99 -1.34
N LEU A 76 -6.46 -9.91 -1.45
CA LEU A 76 -6.83 -8.63 -0.86
C LEU A 76 -8.10 -8.09 -1.51
N ASN A 77 -8.87 -7.23 -0.83
CA ASN A 77 -10.11 -6.65 -1.38
C ASN A 77 -9.90 -6.04 -2.78
N ARG A 78 -8.82 -5.30 -2.96
CA ARG A 78 -8.45 -4.70 -4.26
C ARG A 78 -8.14 -5.76 -5.33
N GLN A 79 -7.48 -6.85 -4.94
CA GLN A 79 -7.16 -7.95 -5.86
C GLN A 79 -8.43 -8.72 -6.26
N TYR A 80 -9.33 -9.00 -5.31
CA TYR A 80 -10.63 -9.59 -5.61
C TYR A 80 -11.42 -8.70 -6.60
N ALA A 81 -11.48 -7.39 -6.36
CA ALA A 81 -12.14 -6.45 -7.24
C ALA A 81 -11.51 -6.40 -8.64
N ALA A 82 -10.17 -6.41 -8.72
CA ALA A 82 -9.44 -6.43 -9.99
C ALA A 82 -9.70 -7.74 -10.76
N VAL A 83 -9.71 -8.89 -10.09
CA VAL A 83 -10.02 -10.19 -10.69
C VAL A 83 -11.46 -10.21 -11.23
N VAL A 84 -12.44 -9.74 -10.46
CA VAL A 84 -13.85 -9.66 -10.89
C VAL A 84 -14.01 -8.70 -12.07
N ARG A 85 -13.35 -7.56 -12.05
CA ARG A 85 -13.31 -6.61 -13.18
C ARG A 85 -12.75 -7.27 -14.44
N ASP A 86 -11.60 -7.92 -14.34
CA ASP A 86 -10.90 -8.48 -15.49
C ASP A 86 -11.61 -9.70 -16.06
N LEU A 87 -12.20 -10.56 -15.23
CA LEU A 87 -12.92 -11.75 -15.67
C LEU A 87 -14.36 -11.47 -16.15
N LEU A 88 -15.06 -10.55 -15.50
CA LEU A 88 -16.51 -10.38 -15.65
C LEU A 88 -16.92 -8.96 -16.09
N GLY A 89 -16.00 -7.98 -16.06
CA GLY A 89 -16.30 -6.58 -16.39
C GLY A 89 -17.09 -5.84 -15.30
N VAL A 90 -17.17 -6.39 -14.09
CA VAL A 90 -17.89 -5.77 -12.97
C VAL A 90 -16.93 -4.94 -12.11
N THR A 91 -17.15 -3.63 -12.05
CA THR A 91 -16.36 -2.69 -11.22
C THR A 91 -17.10 -2.28 -9.95
N ALA A 92 -18.44 -2.31 -9.97
CA ALA A 92 -19.29 -1.95 -8.84
C ALA A 92 -20.58 -2.79 -8.87
N VAL A 93 -21.20 -2.98 -7.71
CA VAL A 93 -22.55 -3.53 -7.57
C VAL A 93 -23.48 -2.37 -7.20
N GLY A 94 -24.40 -2.04 -8.10
CA GLY A 94 -25.10 -0.77 -8.05
C GLY A 94 -24.09 0.39 -8.15
N THR A 95 -24.02 1.25 -7.15
CA THR A 95 -23.07 2.37 -7.07
C THR A 95 -21.83 2.09 -6.22
N THR A 96 -21.77 0.92 -5.57
CA THR A 96 -20.69 0.62 -4.61
C THR A 96 -19.58 -0.17 -5.29
N PRO A 97 -18.33 0.32 -5.29
CA PRO A 97 -17.18 -0.42 -5.78
C PRO A 97 -17.05 -1.79 -5.11
N VAL A 98 -16.65 -2.82 -5.86
CA VAL A 98 -16.57 -4.20 -5.35
C VAL A 98 -15.67 -4.31 -4.13
N ALA A 99 -14.52 -3.61 -4.11
CA ALA A 99 -13.59 -3.64 -2.99
C ALA A 99 -14.20 -3.10 -1.68
N GLU A 100 -15.14 -2.16 -1.76
CA GLU A 100 -15.80 -1.55 -0.59
C GLU A 100 -16.93 -2.43 -0.02
N LEU A 101 -17.39 -3.43 -0.78
CA LEU A 101 -18.37 -4.41 -0.30
C LEU A 101 -17.75 -5.43 0.64
N LEU A 102 -16.43 -5.57 0.63
CA LEU A 102 -15.68 -6.53 1.45
C LEU A 102 -15.23 -5.87 2.76
N VAL A 103 -15.12 -6.68 3.81
CA VAL A 103 -14.72 -6.20 5.14
C VAL A 103 -13.21 -6.32 5.31
N GLY A 104 -12.52 -5.21 5.06
CA GLY A 104 -11.06 -5.11 5.26
C GLY A 104 -10.24 -6.04 4.36
N ASP A 105 -8.92 -5.91 4.45
CA ASP A 105 -7.97 -6.87 3.86
C ASP A 105 -7.71 -7.97 4.89
N PHE A 106 -8.04 -9.22 4.56
CA PHE A 106 -7.83 -10.35 5.46
C PHE A 106 -6.44 -10.93 5.26
N THR A 107 -5.66 -10.90 6.33
CA THR A 107 -4.42 -11.68 6.47
C THR A 107 -4.68 -12.79 7.49
N GLY A 108 -4.60 -14.04 7.09
CA GLY A 108 -4.78 -15.17 7.99
C GLY A 108 -5.97 -16.09 7.66
N ALA A 109 -6.51 -16.79 8.65
CA ALA A 109 -7.57 -17.76 8.46
C ALA A 109 -8.90 -17.11 8.05
N MET A 110 -9.60 -17.74 7.10
CA MET A 110 -10.94 -17.33 6.69
C MET A 110 -11.92 -17.57 7.87
N THR A 111 -12.40 -16.51 8.47
CA THR A 111 -13.40 -16.60 9.54
C THR A 111 -14.82 -16.78 9.00
N ALA A 112 -15.74 -17.33 9.78
CA ALA A 112 -17.14 -17.48 9.37
C ALA A 112 -17.81 -16.13 8.98
N PRO A 113 -17.60 -15.01 9.70
CA PRO A 113 -18.09 -13.70 9.26
C PRO A 113 -17.51 -13.25 7.92
N ALA A 114 -16.22 -13.43 7.70
CA ALA A 114 -15.57 -13.09 6.42
C ALA A 114 -16.15 -13.92 5.27
N TRP A 115 -16.32 -15.23 5.50
CA TRP A 115 -16.94 -16.13 4.52
C TRP A 115 -18.35 -15.67 4.13
N LYS A 116 -19.18 -15.27 5.11
CA LYS A 116 -20.53 -14.77 4.86
C LYS A 116 -20.52 -13.52 3.97
N VAL A 117 -19.56 -12.61 4.17
CA VAL A 117 -19.42 -11.42 3.32
C VAL A 117 -19.11 -11.82 1.88
N TYR A 118 -18.17 -12.75 1.65
CA TYR A 118 -17.88 -13.23 0.29
C TYR A 118 -19.07 -13.93 -0.37
N GLN A 119 -19.87 -14.68 0.39
CA GLN A 119 -21.12 -15.29 -0.10
C GLN A 119 -22.10 -14.21 -0.58
N ASP A 120 -22.36 -13.19 0.24
CA ASP A 120 -23.30 -12.11 -0.07
C ASP A 120 -22.84 -11.26 -1.26
N VAL A 121 -21.53 -11.00 -1.35
CA VAL A 121 -20.93 -10.24 -2.47
C VAL A 121 -20.93 -11.08 -3.74
N GLY A 122 -20.55 -12.35 -3.66
CA GLY A 122 -20.56 -13.28 -4.80
C GLY A 122 -21.95 -13.42 -5.42
N GLU A 123 -23.00 -13.57 -4.59
CA GLU A 123 -24.39 -13.63 -5.05
C GLU A 123 -24.80 -12.35 -5.80
N LYS A 124 -24.48 -11.17 -5.24
CA LYS A 124 -24.79 -9.88 -5.88
C LYS A 124 -24.07 -9.73 -7.22
N ILE A 125 -22.80 -10.11 -7.29
CA ILE A 125 -22.02 -10.07 -8.53
C ILE A 125 -22.61 -11.05 -9.56
N ALA A 126 -22.90 -12.29 -9.18
CA ALA A 126 -23.47 -13.30 -10.09
C ALA A 126 -24.80 -12.82 -10.69
N LYS A 127 -25.70 -12.29 -9.88
CA LYS A 127 -26.96 -11.69 -10.33
C LYS A 127 -26.73 -10.54 -11.33
N GLN A 128 -25.81 -9.63 -11.03
CA GLN A 128 -25.49 -8.51 -11.92
C GLN A 128 -24.91 -9.00 -13.23
N VAL A 129 -24.00 -9.97 -13.22
CA VAL A 129 -23.39 -10.57 -14.42
C VAL A 129 -24.48 -11.18 -15.30
N MET A 130 -25.38 -11.97 -14.74
CA MET A 130 -26.46 -12.60 -15.52
C MET A 130 -27.47 -11.59 -16.08
N ALA A 131 -27.65 -10.46 -15.41
CA ALA A 131 -28.52 -9.37 -15.87
C ALA A 131 -27.87 -8.44 -16.92
N THR A 132 -26.53 -8.50 -17.10
CA THR A 132 -25.78 -7.60 -17.98
C THR A 132 -25.23 -8.38 -19.17
N PRO A 133 -25.72 -8.15 -20.42
CA PRO A 133 -25.32 -8.95 -21.60
C PRO A 133 -23.81 -9.08 -21.81
N ASP A 134 -23.07 -7.97 -21.72
CA ASP A 134 -21.61 -7.96 -21.92
C ASP A 134 -20.85 -8.75 -20.86
N SER A 135 -21.29 -8.67 -19.59
CA SER A 135 -20.70 -9.44 -18.49
C SER A 135 -21.07 -10.92 -18.59
N LYS A 136 -22.33 -11.22 -18.95
CA LYS A 136 -22.80 -12.59 -19.21
C LYS A 136 -22.00 -13.26 -20.32
N ALA A 137 -21.70 -12.54 -21.41
CA ALA A 137 -20.89 -13.04 -22.53
C ALA A 137 -19.42 -13.32 -22.12
N LYS A 138 -18.89 -12.64 -21.11
CA LYS A 138 -17.57 -12.95 -20.55
C LYS A 138 -17.56 -14.25 -19.72
N PHE A 139 -18.68 -14.60 -19.11
CA PHE A 139 -18.84 -15.84 -18.37
C PHE A 139 -19.25 -17.00 -19.30
N ILE A 140 -20.30 -16.83 -20.09
CA ILE A 140 -20.84 -17.85 -20.99
C ILE A 140 -20.54 -17.45 -22.43
N SER A 141 -19.62 -18.14 -23.08
CA SER A 141 -19.20 -17.85 -24.46
C SER A 141 -19.89 -18.69 -25.53
N CYS A 142 -20.80 -19.59 -25.14
CA CYS A 142 -21.52 -20.51 -26.04
C CYS A 142 -23.05 -20.30 -25.95
N ALA A 143 -23.79 -20.82 -26.90
CA ALA A 143 -25.24 -20.79 -26.83
C ALA A 143 -25.71 -21.66 -25.67
N PRO A 144 -26.52 -21.15 -24.73
CA PRO A 144 -26.95 -21.89 -23.52
C PRO A 144 -27.70 -23.21 -23.83
N THR A 145 -28.26 -23.33 -25.03
CA THR A 145 -28.98 -24.51 -25.52
C THR A 145 -28.08 -25.59 -26.14
N ALA A 146 -26.78 -25.31 -26.34
CA ALA A 146 -25.82 -26.32 -26.80
C ALA A 146 -25.55 -27.35 -25.72
N ALA A 147 -25.60 -28.64 -26.04
CA ALA A 147 -25.53 -29.76 -25.09
C ALA A 147 -24.35 -29.71 -24.12
N ASP A 148 -23.19 -29.23 -24.57
CA ASP A 148 -21.97 -29.14 -23.78
C ASP A 148 -21.62 -27.73 -23.30
N CYS A 149 -22.51 -26.73 -23.51
CA CYS A 149 -22.22 -25.35 -23.20
C CYS A 149 -21.88 -25.14 -21.71
N LEU A 150 -22.64 -25.76 -20.80
CA LEU A 150 -22.41 -25.63 -19.38
C LEU A 150 -21.04 -26.17 -18.96
N LYS A 151 -20.70 -27.37 -19.42
CA LYS A 151 -19.39 -27.98 -19.16
C LYS A 151 -18.25 -27.14 -19.73
N THR A 152 -18.38 -26.68 -20.98
CA THR A 152 -17.41 -25.80 -21.63
C THR A 152 -17.23 -24.50 -20.87
N THR A 153 -18.33 -23.91 -20.36
CA THR A 153 -18.31 -22.70 -19.52
C THR A 153 -17.54 -22.96 -18.23
N ILE A 154 -17.83 -24.05 -17.51
CA ILE A 154 -17.15 -24.42 -16.27
C ILE A 154 -15.65 -24.58 -16.53
N GLU A 155 -15.25 -25.33 -17.56
CA GLU A 155 -13.84 -25.58 -17.88
C GLU A 155 -13.11 -24.29 -18.27
N THR A 156 -13.72 -23.47 -19.16
CA THR A 156 -13.07 -22.26 -19.70
C THR A 156 -12.99 -21.15 -18.68
N PHE A 157 -14.09 -20.86 -18.00
CA PHE A 157 -14.11 -19.84 -16.95
C PHE A 157 -13.29 -20.29 -15.75
N GLY A 158 -13.46 -21.53 -15.32
CA GLY A 158 -12.74 -22.10 -14.18
C GLY A 158 -11.22 -22.09 -14.37
N ARG A 159 -10.72 -22.36 -15.61
CA ARG A 159 -9.30 -22.21 -15.94
C ARG A 159 -8.76 -20.83 -15.63
N LYS A 160 -9.54 -19.79 -15.92
CA LYS A 160 -9.17 -18.39 -15.62
C LYS A 160 -9.35 -18.06 -14.14
N ALA A 161 -10.47 -18.48 -13.55
CA ALA A 161 -10.84 -18.17 -12.17
C ALA A 161 -9.90 -18.85 -11.16
N PHE A 162 -9.53 -20.13 -11.39
CA PHE A 162 -8.62 -20.89 -10.53
C PHE A 162 -7.16 -20.80 -10.97
N ARG A 163 -6.90 -20.08 -12.10
CA ARG A 163 -5.54 -19.84 -12.63
C ARG A 163 -4.78 -21.14 -12.99
N ARG A 164 -5.52 -22.25 -13.11
CA ARG A 164 -5.08 -23.58 -13.55
C ARG A 164 -6.23 -24.35 -14.17
N ALA A 165 -5.96 -25.41 -14.90
CA ALA A 165 -7.03 -26.31 -15.32
C ALA A 165 -7.76 -26.88 -14.11
N LEU A 166 -9.08 -27.03 -14.21
CA LEU A 166 -9.87 -27.74 -13.23
C LEU A 166 -9.58 -29.26 -13.32
N THR A 167 -9.64 -29.93 -12.19
CA THR A 167 -9.65 -31.40 -12.20
C THR A 167 -11.00 -31.95 -12.67
N ALA A 168 -11.04 -33.20 -13.07
CA ALA A 168 -12.29 -33.85 -13.48
C ALA A 168 -13.34 -33.84 -12.36
N GLU A 169 -12.87 -34.02 -11.11
CA GLU A 169 -13.71 -33.98 -9.91
C GLU A 169 -14.28 -32.60 -9.65
N GLU A 170 -13.48 -31.54 -9.85
CA GLU A 170 -13.95 -30.15 -9.73
C GLU A 170 -15.03 -29.85 -10.79
N VAL A 171 -14.80 -30.23 -12.05
CA VAL A 171 -15.79 -30.07 -13.10
C VAL A 171 -17.08 -30.83 -12.76
N ALA A 172 -16.97 -32.08 -12.32
CA ALA A 172 -18.12 -32.90 -11.91
C ALA A 172 -18.88 -32.24 -10.73
N ALA A 173 -18.17 -31.69 -9.74
CA ALA A 173 -18.79 -31.00 -8.61
C ALA A 173 -19.61 -29.78 -9.06
N PHE A 174 -19.07 -28.94 -9.95
CA PHE A 174 -19.85 -27.81 -10.51
C PHE A 174 -21.04 -28.30 -11.35
N MET A 175 -20.91 -29.38 -12.10
CA MET A 175 -22.00 -29.96 -12.89
C MET A 175 -23.16 -30.49 -12.02
N THR A 176 -22.94 -30.83 -10.73
CA THR A 176 -24.03 -31.25 -9.82
C THR A 176 -25.06 -30.16 -9.61
N LEU A 177 -24.68 -28.88 -9.75
CA LEU A 177 -25.62 -27.75 -9.63
C LEU A 177 -26.70 -27.76 -10.72
N ASN A 178 -26.45 -28.39 -11.87
CA ASN A 178 -27.43 -28.58 -12.94
C ASN A 178 -28.47 -29.65 -12.59
N SER A 179 -28.22 -30.47 -11.58
CA SER A 179 -29.11 -31.57 -11.15
C SER A 179 -29.93 -31.22 -9.92
N ALA A 180 -29.96 -29.92 -9.52
CA ALA A 180 -30.71 -29.47 -8.37
C ALA A 180 -32.22 -29.69 -8.56
N THR A 181 -32.94 -29.99 -7.46
CA THR A 181 -34.39 -30.20 -7.45
C THR A 181 -35.05 -29.17 -6.54
N PRO A 182 -36.01 -28.34 -7.05
CA PRO A 182 -36.47 -28.32 -8.45
C PRO A 182 -35.42 -27.82 -9.46
N ALA A 183 -35.56 -28.26 -10.70
CA ALA A 183 -34.65 -27.82 -11.76
C ALA A 183 -34.80 -26.31 -12.02
N GLY A 184 -33.68 -25.61 -12.01
CA GLY A 184 -33.64 -24.18 -12.39
C GLY A 184 -33.64 -24.00 -13.90
N THR A 185 -33.93 -22.79 -14.35
CA THR A 185 -33.68 -22.37 -15.72
C THR A 185 -32.17 -22.40 -16.03
N PRO A 186 -31.74 -22.49 -17.30
CA PRO A 186 -30.32 -22.45 -17.65
C PRO A 186 -29.58 -21.21 -17.08
N ASP A 187 -30.25 -20.08 -17.00
CA ASP A 187 -29.67 -18.85 -16.43
C ASP A 187 -29.53 -18.92 -14.91
N GLU A 188 -30.50 -19.49 -14.20
CA GLU A 188 -30.41 -19.70 -12.73
C GLU A 188 -29.31 -20.72 -12.39
N VAL A 189 -29.15 -21.78 -13.17
CA VAL A 189 -28.04 -22.73 -13.01
C VAL A 189 -26.70 -22.05 -13.27
N ALA A 190 -26.59 -21.25 -14.31
CA ALA A 190 -25.38 -20.51 -14.63
C ALA A 190 -25.03 -19.48 -13.53
N GLU A 191 -26.03 -18.77 -12.99
CA GLU A 191 -25.86 -17.86 -11.84
C GLU A 191 -25.32 -18.61 -10.61
N ALA A 192 -25.91 -19.75 -10.29
CA ALA A 192 -25.47 -20.57 -9.14
C ALA A 192 -24.02 -21.07 -9.33
N ILE A 193 -23.65 -21.49 -10.53
CA ILE A 193 -22.28 -21.92 -10.86
C ILE A 193 -21.31 -20.75 -10.74
N LEU A 194 -21.66 -19.56 -11.26
CA LEU A 194 -20.80 -18.38 -11.13
C LEU A 194 -20.61 -17.99 -9.68
N ASN A 195 -21.69 -17.99 -8.89
CA ASN A 195 -21.60 -17.72 -7.44
C ASN A 195 -20.68 -18.75 -6.75
N ALA A 196 -20.82 -20.05 -7.07
CA ALA A 196 -19.96 -21.10 -6.53
C ALA A 196 -18.47 -20.88 -6.87
N PHE A 197 -18.14 -20.38 -8.07
CA PHE A 197 -16.77 -19.97 -8.40
C PHE A 197 -16.29 -18.82 -7.52
N LEU A 198 -17.08 -17.75 -7.40
CA LEU A 198 -16.71 -16.52 -6.70
C LEU A 198 -16.46 -16.71 -5.20
N VAL A 199 -17.07 -17.74 -4.60
CA VAL A 199 -16.89 -18.08 -3.19
C VAL A 199 -15.96 -19.27 -2.96
N SER A 200 -15.43 -19.89 -4.01
CA SER A 200 -14.55 -21.05 -3.88
C SER A 200 -13.22 -20.67 -3.22
N PRO A 201 -12.66 -21.48 -2.33
CA PRO A 201 -11.30 -21.31 -1.82
C PRO A 201 -10.25 -21.20 -2.93
N SER A 202 -10.40 -21.95 -4.03
CA SER A 202 -9.49 -21.88 -5.19
C SER A 202 -9.57 -20.52 -5.92
N PHE A 203 -10.67 -19.78 -5.78
CA PHE A 203 -10.80 -18.41 -6.29
C PHE A 203 -10.27 -17.38 -5.29
N LEU A 204 -10.69 -17.47 -4.04
CA LEU A 204 -10.41 -16.50 -2.98
C LEU A 204 -8.97 -16.55 -2.49
N MET A 205 -8.27 -17.64 -2.67
CA MET A 205 -6.90 -17.86 -2.24
C MET A 205 -5.97 -18.09 -3.42
N ILE A 206 -4.67 -17.99 -3.18
CA ILE A 206 -3.61 -18.29 -4.15
C ILE A 206 -2.89 -19.57 -3.69
N PRO A 207 -3.48 -20.76 -3.90
CA PRO A 207 -2.85 -22.00 -3.50
C PRO A 207 -1.70 -22.37 -4.43
N GLU A 208 -0.58 -22.80 -3.85
CA GLU A 208 0.55 -23.37 -4.56
C GLU A 208 0.61 -24.87 -4.20
N LEU A 209 0.22 -25.70 -5.15
CA LEU A 209 -0.02 -27.13 -4.94
C LEU A 209 1.13 -28.03 -5.41
N SER A 210 2.12 -27.48 -6.13
CA SER A 210 3.27 -28.22 -6.62
C SER A 210 4.01 -28.94 -5.51
N THR A 211 4.54 -30.12 -5.85
CA THR A 211 5.29 -31.00 -4.95
C THR A 211 6.66 -31.40 -5.49
N GLU A 212 6.99 -30.97 -6.71
CA GLU A 212 8.25 -31.32 -7.38
C GLU A 212 9.43 -30.64 -6.64
N LEU A 213 10.37 -31.42 -6.17
CA LEU A 213 11.56 -30.93 -5.53
C LEU A 213 12.50 -30.27 -6.56
N ALA A 214 13.07 -29.14 -6.20
CA ALA A 214 14.12 -28.52 -6.99
C ALA A 214 15.41 -29.35 -6.88
N THR A 215 15.97 -29.74 -8.03
CA THR A 215 17.16 -30.63 -8.11
C THR A 215 18.44 -29.87 -8.45
N ASP A 216 18.32 -28.66 -8.99
CA ASP A 216 19.43 -27.87 -9.53
C ASP A 216 20.14 -27.05 -8.45
N ASN A 217 20.63 -27.70 -7.40
CA ASN A 217 21.32 -27.09 -6.27
C ASN A 217 20.58 -25.85 -5.69
N PRO A 218 19.34 -26.01 -5.22
CA PRO A 218 18.56 -24.90 -4.71
C PRO A 218 19.22 -24.27 -3.48
N PRO A 219 19.02 -22.94 -3.25
CA PRO A 219 19.64 -22.25 -2.12
C PRO A 219 19.11 -22.71 -0.76
N THR A 220 18.02 -23.47 -0.74
CA THR A 220 17.43 -24.08 0.46
C THR A 220 17.09 -25.53 0.18
N ALA A 221 17.57 -26.43 1.04
CA ALA A 221 17.26 -27.87 0.94
C ALA A 221 15.75 -28.11 1.07
N GLY A 222 15.20 -29.02 0.26
CA GLY A 222 13.77 -29.32 0.24
C GLY A 222 12.91 -28.24 -0.43
N ALA A 223 13.52 -27.29 -1.14
CA ALA A 223 12.77 -26.34 -1.95
C ALA A 223 11.95 -27.05 -3.03
N ILE A 224 10.73 -26.60 -3.22
CA ILE A 224 9.76 -27.11 -4.20
C ILE A 224 9.73 -26.13 -5.36
N LYS A 225 9.83 -26.68 -6.57
CA LYS A 225 9.69 -25.92 -7.81
C LYS A 225 8.21 -25.63 -8.07
N LEU A 226 7.89 -24.38 -8.33
CA LEU A 226 6.53 -23.99 -8.72
C LEU A 226 6.22 -24.46 -10.14
N SER A 227 4.96 -24.85 -10.38
CA SER A 227 4.46 -25.10 -11.73
C SER A 227 4.45 -23.81 -12.55
N HIS A 228 4.40 -23.94 -13.87
CA HIS A 228 4.32 -22.79 -14.76
C HIS A 228 3.06 -21.93 -14.50
N GLN A 229 1.95 -22.56 -14.11
CA GLN A 229 0.71 -21.88 -13.75
C GLN A 229 0.84 -21.10 -12.43
N GLU A 230 1.54 -21.66 -11.45
CA GLU A 230 1.82 -20.96 -10.18
C GLU A 230 2.77 -19.78 -10.40
N VAL A 231 3.79 -19.93 -11.26
CA VAL A 231 4.69 -18.82 -11.65
C VAL A 231 3.89 -17.74 -12.40
N ALA A 232 3.01 -18.09 -13.34
CA ALA A 232 2.15 -17.15 -14.04
C ALA A 232 1.25 -16.37 -13.06
N THR A 233 0.70 -17.07 -12.08
CA THR A 233 -0.13 -16.46 -11.03
C THR A 233 0.69 -15.47 -10.19
N ARG A 234 1.87 -15.88 -9.70
CA ARG A 234 2.76 -14.97 -8.97
C ARG A 234 3.11 -13.72 -9.80
N LEU A 235 3.44 -13.92 -11.07
CA LEU A 235 3.81 -12.81 -11.95
C LEU A 235 2.66 -11.83 -12.19
N SER A 236 1.44 -12.33 -12.43
CA SER A 236 0.28 -11.49 -12.66
C SER A 236 -0.16 -10.74 -11.40
N PHE A 237 -0.13 -11.39 -10.25
CA PHE A 237 -0.45 -10.71 -8.99
C PHE A 237 0.65 -9.74 -8.54
N LEU A 238 1.93 -10.01 -8.85
CA LEU A 238 3.02 -9.06 -8.62
C LEU A 238 2.90 -7.79 -9.46
N LEU A 239 2.52 -7.90 -10.72
CA LEU A 239 2.59 -6.78 -11.66
C LEU A 239 1.23 -6.09 -11.90
N TRP A 240 0.13 -6.81 -11.72
CA TRP A 240 -1.22 -6.32 -12.02
C TRP A 240 -2.22 -6.46 -10.89
N GLY A 241 -1.85 -7.18 -9.82
CA GLY A 241 -2.80 -7.48 -8.73
C GLY A 241 -4.03 -8.28 -9.18
N SER A 242 -3.96 -8.99 -10.31
CA SER A 242 -5.08 -9.69 -10.94
C SER A 242 -4.65 -11.00 -11.61
N VAL A 243 -5.58 -11.67 -12.28
CA VAL A 243 -5.34 -12.93 -12.99
C VAL A 243 -4.43 -12.77 -14.22
N PRO A 244 -3.72 -13.87 -14.62
CA PRO A 244 -2.96 -13.91 -15.86
C PRO A 244 -3.82 -13.61 -17.10
N ASP A 245 -3.27 -12.85 -18.05
CA ASP A 245 -3.89 -12.67 -19.36
C ASP A 245 -3.75 -13.92 -20.25
N ALA A 246 -4.32 -13.86 -21.45
CA ALA A 246 -4.32 -14.98 -22.37
C ALA A 246 -2.90 -15.38 -22.81
N GLU A 247 -2.00 -14.42 -23.00
CA GLU A 247 -0.61 -14.67 -23.41
C GLU A 247 0.18 -15.34 -22.28
N LEU A 248 0.06 -14.84 -21.04
CA LEU A 248 0.73 -15.42 -19.89
C LEU A 248 0.17 -16.82 -19.57
N ASN A 249 -1.16 -17.02 -19.70
CA ASN A 249 -1.76 -18.35 -19.57
C ASN A 249 -1.22 -19.31 -20.62
N LYS A 250 -1.11 -18.85 -21.88
CA LYS A 250 -0.52 -19.68 -22.95
C LYS A 250 0.95 -20.00 -22.67
N ALA A 251 1.75 -19.06 -22.21
CA ALA A 251 3.13 -19.30 -21.85
C ALA A 251 3.24 -20.35 -20.72
N ALA A 252 2.31 -20.33 -19.75
CA ALA A 252 2.25 -21.33 -18.69
C ALA A 252 1.87 -22.71 -19.23
N ASP A 253 0.88 -22.79 -20.11
CA ASP A 253 0.41 -24.05 -20.71
C ASP A 253 1.47 -24.66 -21.66
N ASP A 254 2.23 -23.83 -22.36
CA ASP A 254 3.37 -24.22 -23.21
C ASP A 254 4.67 -24.53 -22.40
N GLN A 255 4.62 -24.44 -21.08
CA GLN A 255 5.76 -24.65 -20.17
C GLN A 255 6.94 -23.67 -20.41
N LEU A 256 6.65 -22.42 -20.76
CA LEU A 256 7.62 -21.37 -21.05
C LEU A 256 7.83 -20.40 -19.86
N LEU A 257 7.71 -20.87 -18.62
CA LEU A 257 7.96 -20.10 -17.39
C LEU A 257 8.88 -20.87 -16.42
N GLY A 258 9.75 -21.74 -16.94
CA GLY A 258 10.65 -22.56 -16.12
C GLY A 258 12.00 -21.92 -15.83
N THR A 259 12.42 -20.92 -16.60
CA THR A 259 13.72 -20.25 -16.44
C THR A 259 13.55 -18.77 -16.06
N LYS A 260 14.59 -18.22 -15.42
CA LYS A 260 14.62 -16.78 -15.05
C LYS A 260 14.42 -15.88 -16.29
N ASP A 261 15.04 -16.22 -17.42
CA ASP A 261 14.93 -15.42 -18.66
C ASP A 261 13.51 -15.45 -19.25
N GLN A 262 12.86 -16.61 -19.24
CA GLN A 262 11.47 -16.75 -19.70
C GLN A 262 10.51 -15.91 -18.82
N ILE A 263 10.69 -15.95 -17.51
CA ILE A 263 9.92 -15.16 -16.56
C ILE A 263 10.17 -13.66 -16.78
N LEU A 264 11.44 -13.25 -16.94
CA LEU A 264 11.80 -11.85 -17.20
C LEU A 264 11.22 -11.33 -18.51
N ALA A 265 11.18 -12.16 -19.56
CA ALA A 265 10.58 -11.77 -20.84
C ALA A 265 9.09 -11.43 -20.68
N GLN A 266 8.32 -12.26 -19.96
CA GLN A 266 6.93 -11.99 -19.65
C GLN A 266 6.77 -10.78 -18.70
N ALA A 267 7.62 -10.65 -17.68
CA ALA A 267 7.61 -9.49 -16.80
C ALA A 267 7.80 -8.18 -17.57
N LYS A 268 8.80 -8.11 -18.46
CA LYS A 268 9.05 -6.93 -19.30
C LYS A 268 7.85 -6.57 -20.17
N ARG A 269 7.20 -7.56 -20.81
CA ARG A 269 5.98 -7.34 -21.59
C ARG A 269 4.87 -6.78 -20.71
N MET A 270 4.62 -7.40 -19.55
CA MET A 270 3.54 -7.04 -18.64
C MET A 270 3.72 -5.66 -18.03
N ILE A 271 4.93 -5.28 -17.68
CA ILE A 271 5.27 -3.95 -17.15
C ILE A 271 4.87 -2.83 -18.12
N LEU A 272 4.93 -3.09 -19.43
CA LEU A 272 4.55 -2.11 -20.46
C LEU A 272 3.02 -1.92 -20.58
N VAL A 273 2.20 -2.78 -19.97
CA VAL A 273 0.74 -2.59 -19.90
C VAL A 273 0.42 -1.59 -18.80
N ARG A 274 0.64 -0.31 -19.12
CA ARG A 274 0.62 0.81 -18.17
C ARG A 274 -0.71 0.91 -17.40
N GLU A 275 -1.83 0.63 -18.03
CA GLU A 275 -3.17 0.67 -17.41
C GLU A 275 -3.29 -0.27 -16.19
N LYS A 276 -2.59 -1.42 -16.19
CA LYS A 276 -2.60 -2.38 -15.10
C LYS A 276 -1.44 -2.19 -14.13
N THR A 277 -0.23 -2.08 -14.67
CA THR A 277 0.97 -1.93 -13.84
C THR A 277 1.00 -0.56 -13.14
N GLY A 278 0.46 0.49 -13.74
CA GLY A 278 0.36 1.82 -13.12
C GLY A 278 -0.51 1.80 -11.86
N GLU A 279 -1.67 1.15 -11.90
CA GLU A 279 -2.53 0.96 -10.72
C GLU A 279 -1.81 0.20 -9.59
N PHE A 280 -1.05 -0.83 -9.95
CA PHE A 280 -0.25 -1.61 -9.00
C PHE A 280 0.89 -0.78 -8.39
N ILE A 281 1.61 -0.01 -9.21
CA ILE A 281 2.70 0.89 -8.78
C ILE A 281 2.17 1.96 -7.83
N SER A 282 1.07 2.63 -8.16
CA SER A 282 0.48 3.66 -7.31
C SER A 282 -0.01 3.08 -5.98
N THR A 283 -0.56 1.86 -6.01
CA THR A 283 -0.97 1.13 -4.79
C THR A 283 0.23 0.84 -3.88
N PHE A 284 1.32 0.27 -4.44
CA PHE A 284 2.54 0.01 -3.67
C PHE A 284 3.05 1.29 -3.01
N HIS A 285 3.20 2.36 -3.78
CA HIS A 285 3.76 3.61 -3.24
C HIS A 285 2.84 4.27 -2.21
N SER A 286 1.51 4.16 -2.39
CA SER A 286 0.55 4.61 -1.40
C SER A 286 0.66 3.79 -0.10
N ASP A 287 0.85 2.47 -0.18
CA ASP A 287 1.09 1.61 1.00
C ASP A 287 2.44 1.94 1.65
N TRP A 288 3.50 2.09 0.86
CA TRP A 288 4.84 2.45 1.34
C TRP A 288 4.88 3.84 1.99
N ALA A 289 4.21 4.82 1.40
CA ALA A 289 4.04 6.15 1.98
C ALA A 289 3.05 6.16 3.16
N GLN A 290 2.57 4.99 3.61
CA GLN A 290 1.58 4.82 4.68
C GLN A 290 0.26 5.55 4.41
N MET A 291 -0.07 5.72 3.13
CA MET A 291 -1.24 6.44 2.67
C MET A 291 -2.53 5.63 2.71
N ASN A 292 -2.53 4.34 2.76
CA ASN A 292 -3.69 3.43 2.82
C ASN A 292 -3.90 2.82 4.22
N ASN A 293 -3.07 3.13 5.19
CA ASN A 293 -3.18 2.58 6.53
C ASN A 293 -4.39 3.17 7.26
N SER A 294 -5.34 2.34 7.67
CA SER A 294 -6.59 2.76 8.32
C SER A 294 -6.40 3.45 9.68
N SER A 295 -5.27 3.26 10.32
CA SER A 295 -4.89 3.95 11.57
C SER A 295 -4.15 5.26 11.31
N ALA A 296 -3.76 5.53 10.08
CA ALA A 296 -3.11 6.77 9.71
C ALA A 296 -4.15 7.83 9.31
N HIS A 297 -3.76 8.98 9.49
CA HIS A 297 -4.45 10.22 9.56
C HIS A 297 -5.27 10.72 8.36
N TRP A 298 -5.58 10.11 7.30
CA TRP A 298 -5.32 10.47 6.10
C TRP A 298 -6.30 10.82 5.18
N PHE A 299 -6.52 10.52 4.14
CA PHE A 299 -7.56 10.93 3.19
C PHE A 299 -9.00 10.91 3.77
N LYS A 300 -9.17 10.40 4.98
CA LYS A 300 -10.40 10.47 5.79
C LYS A 300 -10.50 11.74 6.64
N GLY A 301 -9.37 12.43 6.88
CA GLY A 301 -9.32 13.62 7.73
C GLY A 301 -9.89 14.83 7.02
N LYS A 302 -10.78 15.54 7.70
CA LYS A 302 -11.19 16.90 7.30
C LYS A 302 -10.23 17.88 7.96
N HIS A 303 -9.85 18.91 7.22
CA HIS A 303 -9.16 20.05 7.79
C HIS A 303 -10.16 21.09 8.28
N ASP A 304 -9.69 21.95 9.19
CA ASP A 304 -10.49 23.06 9.70
C ASP A 304 -10.78 24.06 8.58
N THR A 305 -12.04 24.19 8.20
CA THR A 305 -12.46 25.09 7.12
C THR A 305 -12.34 26.58 7.50
N ALA A 306 -12.23 26.90 8.80
CA ALA A 306 -11.93 28.25 9.25
C ALA A 306 -10.47 28.63 8.99
N VAL A 307 -9.56 27.65 9.06
CA VAL A 307 -8.12 27.83 8.79
C VAL A 307 -7.82 27.60 7.30
N TYR A 308 -8.46 26.59 6.70
CA TYR A 308 -8.23 26.16 5.30
C TYR A 308 -9.52 26.19 4.49
N PRO A 309 -10.07 27.39 4.18
CA PRO A 309 -11.36 27.51 3.49
C PRO A 309 -11.34 26.93 2.06
N ASP A 310 -10.16 26.87 1.44
CA ASP A 310 -9.98 26.36 0.08
C ASP A 310 -9.86 24.80 0.03
N TYR A 311 -9.83 24.12 1.19
CA TYR A 311 -9.70 22.66 1.24
C TYR A 311 -11.06 21.98 1.36
N THR A 312 -11.46 21.28 0.31
CA THR A 312 -12.75 20.63 0.19
C THR A 312 -12.61 19.11 0.02
N ASP A 313 -13.72 18.36 0.02
CA ASP A 313 -13.70 16.96 -0.34
C ASP A 313 -13.22 16.73 -1.80
N ALA A 314 -13.50 17.67 -2.71
CA ALA A 314 -12.98 17.65 -4.07
C ALA A 314 -11.46 17.80 -4.09
N SER A 315 -10.91 18.75 -3.32
CA SER A 315 -9.45 18.92 -3.16
C SER A 315 -8.80 17.64 -2.62
N ARG A 316 -9.40 17.00 -1.63
CA ARG A 316 -8.91 15.74 -1.06
C ARG A 316 -8.85 14.61 -2.09
N VAL A 317 -9.90 14.47 -2.91
CA VAL A 317 -9.94 13.48 -4.00
C VAL A 317 -8.91 13.81 -5.09
N ALA A 318 -8.78 15.08 -5.46
CA ALA A 318 -7.81 15.55 -6.44
C ALA A 318 -6.37 15.29 -5.98
N ASN A 319 -6.08 15.56 -4.71
CA ASN A 319 -4.77 15.33 -4.10
C ASN A 319 -4.38 13.83 -4.09
N LYS A 320 -5.36 12.92 -3.86
CA LYS A 320 -5.09 11.48 -3.97
C LYS A 320 -4.75 11.09 -5.41
N LYS A 321 -5.57 11.51 -6.36
CA LYS A 321 -5.34 11.23 -7.79
C LYS A 321 -4.03 11.80 -8.29
N GLU A 322 -3.67 12.99 -7.84
CA GLU A 322 -2.39 13.64 -8.15
C GLU A 322 -1.21 12.81 -7.66
N LEU A 323 -1.26 12.33 -6.43
CA LEU A 323 -0.19 11.54 -5.85
C LEU A 323 -0.04 10.18 -6.54
N ASP A 324 -1.15 9.52 -6.90
CA ASP A 324 -1.14 8.29 -7.69
C ASP A 324 -0.49 8.52 -9.07
N ALA A 325 -0.88 9.61 -9.75
CA ALA A 325 -0.31 9.96 -11.04
C ALA A 325 1.18 10.33 -10.96
N PHE A 326 1.61 10.97 -9.85
CA PHE A 326 3.01 11.26 -9.59
C PHE A 326 3.82 9.96 -9.44
N PHE A 327 3.36 9.03 -8.62
CA PHE A 327 4.03 7.75 -8.43
C PHE A 327 4.13 6.95 -9.71
N GLU A 328 3.04 6.89 -10.47
CA GLU A 328 3.03 6.23 -11.77
C GLU A 328 4.02 6.89 -12.74
N GLU A 329 3.99 8.21 -12.88
CA GLU A 329 4.88 8.95 -13.77
C GLU A 329 6.35 8.71 -13.43
N VAL A 330 6.71 8.85 -12.16
CA VAL A 330 8.10 8.65 -11.73
C VAL A 330 8.54 7.20 -11.93
N ALA A 331 7.67 6.22 -11.70
CA ALA A 331 8.03 4.83 -11.94
C ALA A 331 8.34 4.54 -13.41
N TYR A 332 7.61 5.17 -14.34
CA TYR A 332 7.81 4.97 -15.79
C TYR A 332 8.93 5.81 -16.38
N THR A 333 9.26 6.95 -15.80
CA THR A 333 10.19 7.91 -16.41
C THR A 333 11.43 8.23 -15.56
N GLY A 334 11.47 7.77 -14.31
CA GLY A 334 12.50 8.14 -13.34
C GLY A 334 13.01 6.96 -12.52
N SER A 335 13.60 7.32 -11.39
CA SER A 335 14.31 6.43 -10.46
C SER A 335 13.82 6.61 -9.03
N PHE A 336 14.39 5.85 -8.08
CA PHE A 336 14.16 6.09 -6.65
C PHE A 336 14.49 7.53 -6.22
N LYS A 337 15.55 8.10 -6.78
CA LYS A 337 15.94 9.48 -6.52
C LYS A 337 14.84 10.47 -6.94
N ASP A 338 14.17 10.20 -8.06
CA ASP A 338 13.11 11.06 -8.58
C ASP A 338 11.83 11.01 -7.74
N LEU A 339 11.58 9.92 -7.00
CA LEU A 339 10.51 9.90 -5.98
C LEU A 339 10.71 11.02 -4.94
N LEU A 340 11.95 11.35 -4.63
CA LEU A 340 12.33 12.35 -3.62
C LEU A 340 12.65 13.73 -4.20
N LEU A 341 12.99 13.84 -5.49
CA LEU A 341 13.49 15.08 -6.07
C LEU A 341 12.68 15.61 -7.26
N SER A 342 11.86 14.79 -7.92
CA SER A 342 11.09 15.26 -9.08
C SER A 342 10.13 16.39 -8.71
N ASN A 343 10.13 17.44 -9.52
CA ASN A 343 9.22 18.59 -9.38
C ASN A 343 7.98 18.51 -10.29
N VAL A 344 7.73 17.35 -10.87
CA VAL A 344 6.50 17.08 -11.64
C VAL A 344 5.30 17.02 -10.69
N ALA A 345 4.17 17.60 -11.09
CA ALA A 345 2.89 17.48 -10.40
C ALA A 345 1.76 17.30 -11.41
N PHE A 346 0.61 16.85 -10.91
CA PHE A 346 -0.60 16.67 -11.70
C PHE A 346 -1.72 17.51 -11.09
N VAL A 347 -2.05 18.61 -11.76
CA VAL A 347 -2.90 19.68 -11.22
C VAL A 347 -4.23 19.74 -11.96
N ASN A 348 -5.30 19.91 -11.22
CA ASN A 348 -6.62 20.26 -11.71
C ASN A 348 -7.18 21.48 -10.92
N LYS A 349 -8.41 21.91 -11.23
CA LYS A 349 -9.02 23.06 -10.56
C LYS A 349 -9.13 22.92 -9.04
N ASP A 350 -9.24 21.68 -8.53
CA ASP A 350 -9.53 21.41 -7.12
C ASP A 350 -8.27 21.34 -6.23
N ASN A 351 -7.07 21.15 -6.82
CA ASN A 351 -5.80 21.09 -6.08
C ASN A 351 -4.81 22.21 -6.46
N ALA A 352 -5.12 23.04 -7.48
CA ALA A 352 -4.25 24.11 -7.95
C ALA A 352 -3.83 25.09 -6.83
N VAL A 353 -4.75 25.44 -5.93
CA VAL A 353 -4.50 26.37 -4.81
C VAL A 353 -3.36 25.88 -3.91
N ALA A 354 -3.26 24.59 -3.66
CA ALA A 354 -2.19 24.01 -2.83
C ALA A 354 -0.79 24.25 -3.42
N TYR A 355 -0.71 24.44 -4.73
CA TYR A 355 0.53 24.75 -5.46
C TYR A 355 0.74 26.25 -5.74
N GLY A 356 -0.18 27.10 -5.28
CA GLY A 356 -0.14 28.53 -5.57
C GLY A 356 -0.46 28.87 -7.03
N LEU A 357 -1.17 27.95 -7.72
CA LEU A 357 -1.60 28.11 -9.11
C LEU A 357 -3.04 28.61 -9.17
N ASP A 358 -3.38 29.30 -10.26
CA ASP A 358 -4.72 29.83 -10.50
C ASP A 358 -5.69 28.71 -10.93
N PRO A 359 -6.70 28.34 -10.10
CA PRO A 359 -7.63 27.25 -10.42
C PRO A 359 -8.41 27.45 -11.71
N SER A 360 -8.65 28.71 -12.11
CA SER A 360 -9.42 29.03 -13.33
C SER A 360 -8.74 28.58 -14.63
N LYS A 361 -7.43 28.28 -14.56
CA LYS A 361 -6.65 27.79 -15.69
C LYS A 361 -6.70 26.27 -15.87
N TYR A 362 -7.39 25.57 -14.99
CA TYR A 362 -7.45 24.10 -14.97
C TYR A 362 -8.89 23.61 -15.07
N THR A 363 -9.07 22.41 -15.61
CA THR A 363 -10.36 21.71 -15.68
C THR A 363 -10.46 20.66 -14.56
N ASP A 364 -11.45 19.76 -14.64
CA ASP A 364 -11.55 18.59 -13.75
C ASP A 364 -10.46 17.54 -14.03
N ALA A 365 -9.93 17.52 -15.25
CA ALA A 365 -8.87 16.60 -15.64
C ALA A 365 -7.51 17.05 -15.06
N LEU A 366 -6.71 16.07 -14.60
CA LEU A 366 -5.34 16.32 -14.17
C LEU A 366 -4.47 16.73 -15.36
N THR A 367 -3.73 17.82 -15.19
CA THR A 367 -2.75 18.32 -16.16
C THR A 367 -1.35 18.19 -15.57
N LYS A 368 -0.44 17.54 -16.29
CA LYS A 368 0.96 17.44 -15.90
C LYS A 368 1.63 18.81 -15.98
N VAL A 369 2.25 19.24 -14.91
CA VAL A 369 2.98 20.51 -14.80
C VAL A 369 4.35 20.28 -14.16
N THR A 370 5.28 21.20 -14.39
CA THR A 370 6.56 21.26 -13.69
C THR A 370 6.52 22.41 -12.69
N LEU A 371 6.73 22.10 -11.42
CA LEU A 371 6.72 23.09 -10.33
C LEU A 371 8.16 23.56 -10.08
N ASP A 372 8.68 24.35 -11.00
CA ASP A 372 10.04 24.87 -10.92
C ASP A 372 10.00 26.31 -10.36
N SER A 373 10.04 26.39 -9.04
CA SER A 373 10.02 27.67 -8.32
C SER A 373 11.06 27.69 -7.21
N ALA A 374 11.98 28.63 -7.28
CA ALA A 374 12.94 28.89 -6.20
C ALA A 374 12.28 29.35 -4.89
N THR A 375 11.10 29.99 -4.98
CA THR A 375 10.36 30.51 -3.83
C THR A 375 9.29 29.57 -3.28
N ASN A 376 8.96 28.50 -4.03
CA ASN A 376 8.02 27.48 -3.62
C ASN A 376 8.51 26.11 -4.16
N PRO A 377 9.68 25.63 -3.69
CA PRO A 377 10.26 24.40 -4.18
C PRO A 377 9.39 23.19 -3.84
N ARG A 378 9.27 22.25 -4.76
CA ARG A 378 8.41 21.07 -4.63
C ARG A 378 9.16 19.77 -4.95
N PRO A 379 10.20 19.39 -4.18
CA PRO A 379 10.95 18.16 -4.43
C PRO A 379 10.16 16.93 -3.98
N GLY A 380 9.91 16.01 -4.92
CA GLY A 380 9.41 14.67 -4.67
C GLY A 380 8.01 14.56 -4.05
N PHE A 381 7.59 13.32 -3.75
CA PHE A 381 6.25 13.01 -3.27
C PHE A 381 5.91 13.66 -1.92
N MET A 382 6.89 13.82 -1.02
CA MET A 382 6.65 14.38 0.32
C MET A 382 6.29 15.88 0.30
N THR A 383 6.42 16.55 -0.84
CA THR A 383 5.96 17.93 -1.02
C THR A 383 4.70 18.04 -1.88
N ARG A 384 4.13 16.89 -2.28
CA ARG A 384 2.82 16.87 -2.94
C ARG A 384 1.73 17.18 -1.92
N ALA A 385 0.67 17.87 -2.38
CA ALA A 385 -0.44 18.28 -1.52
C ALA A 385 -1.10 17.07 -0.85
N GLY A 386 -1.19 15.94 -1.54
CA GLY A 386 -1.70 14.68 -1.00
C GLY A 386 -0.93 14.20 0.21
N PHE A 387 0.39 14.17 0.17
CA PHE A 387 1.22 13.79 1.31
C PHE A 387 1.14 14.82 2.44
N LEU A 388 1.33 16.10 2.13
CA LEU A 388 1.39 17.15 3.14
C LEU A 388 0.08 17.31 3.92
N SER A 389 -1.06 17.25 3.23
CA SER A 389 -2.38 17.34 3.88
C SER A 389 -2.68 16.13 4.74
N SER A 390 -2.11 15.01 4.38
CA SER A 390 -2.26 13.76 5.11
C SER A 390 -1.40 13.69 6.35
N TYR A 391 -0.25 14.30 6.32
CA TYR A 391 0.69 14.40 7.44
C TYR A 391 0.59 15.79 8.09
N ALA A 392 -0.64 16.23 8.34
CA ALA A 392 -0.98 17.47 9.04
C ALA A 392 -1.99 17.21 10.17
N SER A 393 -2.11 18.13 11.08
CA SER A 393 -3.17 18.18 12.09
C SER A 393 -4.43 18.84 11.52
N TYR A 394 -5.55 18.81 12.26
CA TYR A 394 -6.83 19.35 11.80
C TYR A 394 -6.73 20.83 11.38
N GLY A 395 -6.11 21.68 12.20
CA GLY A 395 -5.98 23.12 11.96
C GLY A 395 -4.55 23.63 11.81
N SER A 396 -3.54 22.75 11.67
CA SER A 396 -2.13 23.15 11.60
C SER A 396 -1.27 22.13 10.85
N THR A 397 -0.02 22.48 10.60
CA THR A 397 1.02 21.53 10.18
C THR A 397 1.28 20.49 11.27
N SER A 398 1.97 19.42 10.92
CA SER A 398 2.46 18.45 11.90
C SER A 398 3.91 18.07 11.62
N PRO A 399 4.89 18.81 12.15
CA PRO A 399 6.30 18.45 12.04
C PRO A 399 6.58 17.07 12.64
N ILE A 400 5.84 16.67 13.68
CA ILE A 400 5.95 15.36 14.32
C ILE A 400 5.62 14.25 13.32
N LEU A 401 4.47 14.33 12.64
CA LEU A 401 4.04 13.28 11.69
C LEU A 401 4.95 13.25 10.45
N ARG A 402 5.26 14.40 9.88
CA ARG A 402 6.18 14.51 8.72
C ARG A 402 7.56 13.99 9.06
N GLY A 403 8.09 14.38 10.22
CA GLY A 403 9.41 13.96 10.70
C GLY A 403 9.48 12.47 11.05
N SER A 404 8.49 11.94 11.75
CA SER A 404 8.44 10.52 12.12
C SER A 404 8.35 9.61 10.89
N PHE A 405 7.59 10.02 9.86
CA PHE A 405 7.58 9.28 8.60
C PHE A 405 9.00 9.17 8.00
N MET A 406 9.69 10.31 7.84
CA MET A 406 11.04 10.32 7.29
C MET A 406 12.03 9.52 8.14
N ALA A 407 11.96 9.67 9.46
CA ALA A 407 12.83 8.96 10.38
C ALA A 407 12.65 7.43 10.30
N ILE A 408 11.41 6.96 10.36
CA ILE A 408 11.10 5.52 10.44
C ILE A 408 11.22 4.86 9.06
N TRP A 409 10.58 5.43 8.04
CA TRP A 409 10.38 4.78 6.74
C TRP A 409 11.46 5.07 5.71
N LEU A 410 12.31 6.08 5.96
CA LEU A 410 13.40 6.45 5.04
C LEU A 410 14.78 6.40 5.69
N LEU A 411 14.89 6.63 6.99
CA LEU A 411 16.19 6.69 7.67
C LEU A 411 16.44 5.53 8.63
N ASN A 412 15.49 4.59 8.76
CA ASN A 412 15.59 3.42 9.64
C ASN A 412 15.81 3.78 11.12
N VAL A 413 15.29 4.92 11.57
CA VAL A 413 15.36 5.30 12.97
C VAL A 413 14.37 4.46 13.77
N ASN A 414 14.85 3.75 14.76
CA ASN A 414 13.98 3.00 15.67
C ASN A 414 13.28 3.97 16.63
N VAL A 415 11.99 4.18 16.42
CA VAL A 415 11.14 4.98 17.32
C VAL A 415 10.24 4.01 18.08
N PRO A 416 10.49 3.77 19.39
CA PRO A 416 9.68 2.86 20.18
C PRO A 416 8.23 3.38 20.29
N ALA A 417 7.28 2.47 20.47
CA ALA A 417 5.91 2.86 20.76
C ALA A 417 5.88 3.66 22.07
N PRO A 418 5.13 4.77 22.13
CA PRO A 418 5.01 5.54 23.36
C PRO A 418 4.34 4.69 24.45
N ASP A 419 4.81 4.84 25.69
CA ASP A 419 4.18 4.20 26.84
C ASP A 419 2.75 4.76 27.00
N PRO A 420 1.72 3.91 27.03
CA PRO A 420 0.33 4.35 27.19
C PRO A 420 0.05 5.13 28.48
N SER A 421 0.91 4.99 29.48
CA SER A 421 0.80 5.73 30.75
C SER A 421 1.15 7.21 30.65
N PHE A 422 1.81 7.64 29.55
CA PHE A 422 2.12 9.06 29.37
C PHE A 422 0.86 9.81 28.95
N ALA A 423 0.38 10.65 29.84
CA ALA A 423 -0.71 11.58 29.55
C ALA A 423 -0.27 12.57 28.46
N LEU A 424 -1.22 12.94 27.60
CA LEU A 424 -1.02 14.03 26.65
C LEU A 424 -0.61 15.29 27.41
N GLN A 425 0.56 15.81 27.10
CA GLN A 425 1.03 17.07 27.70
C GLN A 425 0.29 18.24 27.05
N THR A 426 -0.16 19.17 27.86
CA THR A 426 -0.62 20.47 27.40
C THR A 426 0.39 21.53 27.80
N VAL A 427 0.70 22.43 26.89
CA VAL A 427 1.60 23.54 27.17
C VAL A 427 0.84 24.86 26.99
N THR A 428 1.05 25.76 27.91
CA THR A 428 0.51 27.14 27.86
C THR A 428 1.64 28.09 27.52
N GLY A 429 1.38 29.04 26.65
CA GLY A 429 2.35 30.06 26.25
C GLY A 429 1.90 30.81 25.00
N ASP A 430 2.53 31.94 24.73
CA ASP A 430 2.32 32.73 23.52
C ASP A 430 3.33 32.30 22.45
N PHE A 431 3.06 31.11 21.85
CA PHE A 431 3.90 30.57 20.78
C PHE A 431 3.54 31.23 19.45
N LYS A 432 4.52 31.77 18.77
CA LYS A 432 4.35 32.50 17.52
C LYS A 432 4.41 31.58 16.30
N THR A 433 5.08 30.42 16.44
CA THR A 433 5.16 29.41 15.38
C THR A 433 4.77 28.03 15.89
N ASN A 434 4.33 27.17 14.99
CA ASN A 434 4.05 25.77 15.31
C ASN A 434 5.31 25.03 15.77
N ARG A 435 6.48 25.39 15.25
CA ARG A 435 7.77 24.90 15.73
C ARG A 435 7.98 25.19 17.21
N GLU A 436 7.83 26.46 17.64
CA GLU A 436 7.96 26.83 19.06
C GLU A 436 7.01 26.06 19.96
N TYR A 437 5.77 25.89 19.51
CA TYR A 437 4.76 25.10 20.21
C TYR A 437 5.18 23.63 20.36
N VAL A 438 5.61 22.98 19.27
CA VAL A 438 6.03 21.58 19.26
C VAL A 438 7.32 21.37 20.09
N GLU A 439 8.27 22.29 20.01
CA GLU A 439 9.47 22.25 20.87
C GLU A 439 9.11 22.38 22.36
N ALA A 440 8.20 23.27 22.71
CA ALA A 440 7.72 23.40 24.10
C ALA A 440 7.01 22.13 24.58
N LEU A 441 6.22 21.52 23.71
CA LEU A 441 5.42 20.33 24.00
C LEU A 441 6.29 19.07 24.18
N THR A 442 7.36 18.91 23.38
CA THR A 442 8.05 17.63 23.23
C THR A 442 9.51 17.65 23.71
N GLN A 443 10.17 18.81 23.77
CA GLN A 443 11.61 18.86 24.08
C GLN A 443 11.93 19.22 25.54
N LYS A 444 10.96 19.71 26.30
CA LYS A 444 11.16 20.11 27.69
C LYS A 444 10.91 19.01 28.72
N VAL A 445 10.27 17.92 28.31
CA VAL A 445 9.80 16.87 29.20
C VAL A 445 10.42 15.53 28.80
N GLN A 446 11.12 14.87 29.72
CA GLN A 446 11.46 13.46 29.56
C GLN A 446 10.23 12.59 29.88
N PRO A 447 9.98 11.51 29.14
CA PRO A 447 10.82 10.90 28.10
C PRO A 447 10.50 11.37 26.66
N CYS A 448 9.58 12.34 26.47
CA CYS A 448 9.18 12.80 25.14
C CYS A 448 10.38 13.29 24.33
N LYS A 449 11.30 14.01 24.96
CA LYS A 449 12.50 14.55 24.34
C LYS A 449 13.33 13.48 23.62
N SER A 450 13.57 12.34 24.27
CA SER A 450 14.46 11.30 23.74
C SER A 450 14.03 10.73 22.38
N CYS A 451 12.72 10.68 22.12
CA CYS A 451 12.19 10.26 20.83
C CYS A 451 12.07 11.43 19.84
N HIS A 452 11.49 12.55 20.31
CA HIS A 452 11.15 13.67 19.44
C HIS A 452 12.37 14.43 18.90
N GLU A 453 13.51 14.43 19.60
CA GLU A 453 14.76 15.03 19.10
C GLU A 453 15.31 14.32 17.86
N ALA A 454 14.93 13.04 17.63
CA ALA A 454 15.37 12.29 16.47
C ALA A 454 14.58 12.62 15.19
N PHE A 455 13.33 13.04 15.30
CA PHE A 455 12.48 13.24 14.12
C PHE A 455 11.85 14.63 13.97
N ASN A 456 11.63 15.41 15.06
CA ASN A 456 11.10 16.77 14.93
C ASN A 456 11.94 17.66 13.99
N PRO A 457 13.31 17.61 14.03
CA PRO A 457 14.14 18.42 13.14
C PRO A 457 13.85 18.18 11.66
N LEU A 458 13.56 16.93 11.27
CA LEU A 458 13.16 16.58 9.89
C LEU A 458 11.87 17.31 9.48
N GLY A 459 10.88 17.33 10.38
CA GLY A 459 9.60 17.99 10.13
C GLY A 459 9.70 19.51 10.14
N PHE A 460 10.55 20.11 10.96
CA PHE A 460 10.73 21.57 11.02
C PHE A 460 11.23 22.15 9.70
N VAL A 461 12.04 21.41 8.95
CA VAL A 461 12.48 21.83 7.61
C VAL A 461 11.30 21.96 6.63
N MET A 462 10.18 21.30 6.91
CA MET A 462 8.98 21.28 6.05
C MET A 462 7.91 22.33 6.44
N GLU A 463 8.15 23.19 7.41
CA GLU A 463 7.15 24.14 7.94
C GLU A 463 6.76 25.27 6.97
N ASN A 464 7.48 25.46 5.86
CA ASN A 464 7.01 26.31 4.78
C ASN A 464 5.80 25.74 4.02
N TYR A 465 5.41 24.48 4.25
CA TYR A 465 4.19 23.89 3.70
C TYR A 465 3.14 23.82 4.79
N ASP A 466 2.02 24.50 4.61
CA ASP A 466 0.91 24.49 5.57
C ASP A 466 0.21 23.13 5.69
N GLY A 467 -0.91 23.06 6.40
CA GLY A 467 -1.65 21.81 6.62
C GLY A 467 -2.30 21.24 5.37
N ILE A 468 -2.51 22.02 4.33
CA ILE A 468 -3.07 21.55 3.05
C ILE A 468 -2.04 21.48 1.92
N GLY A 469 -0.77 21.75 2.26
CA GLY A 469 0.34 21.70 1.31
C GLY A 469 0.63 23.02 0.59
N LYS A 470 -0.05 24.12 0.91
CA LYS A 470 0.22 25.44 0.34
C LYS A 470 1.50 26.02 0.94
N TRP A 471 2.29 26.72 0.13
CA TRP A 471 3.48 27.44 0.62
C TRP A 471 3.08 28.61 1.50
N GLN A 472 3.69 28.70 2.68
CA GLN A 472 3.43 29.76 3.65
C GLN A 472 4.74 30.43 4.12
N THR A 473 4.64 31.73 4.43
CA THR A 473 5.69 32.55 5.05
C THR A 473 5.27 33.08 6.42
N LYS A 474 4.03 32.82 6.81
CA LYS A 474 3.47 33.13 8.14
C LYS A 474 2.78 31.88 8.69
N ASP A 475 3.04 31.63 9.96
CA ASP A 475 2.36 30.59 10.72
C ASP A 475 0.93 31.08 11.09
N PRO A 476 -0.09 30.21 11.12
CA PRO A 476 -1.43 30.58 11.64
C PRO A 476 -1.41 31.15 13.05
N ARG A 477 -0.37 30.90 13.85
CA ARG A 477 -0.14 31.49 15.18
C ARG A 477 0.37 32.95 15.13
N GLY A 478 0.63 33.49 13.94
CA GLY A 478 1.00 34.86 13.67
C GLY A 478 2.49 35.16 13.52
N GLY A 479 3.37 34.18 13.76
CA GLY A 479 4.81 34.37 13.59
C GLY A 479 5.26 34.23 12.13
N ASP A 480 6.44 34.75 11.83
CA ASP A 480 7.05 34.62 10.51
C ASP A 480 7.79 33.29 10.38
N ILE A 481 7.57 32.62 9.25
CA ILE A 481 8.31 31.43 8.86
C ILE A 481 9.51 31.88 8.03
N THR A 482 10.68 31.78 8.63
CA THR A 482 11.95 32.23 8.07
C THR A 482 12.95 31.09 7.98
N ALA A 483 14.11 31.34 7.38
CA ALA A 483 15.21 30.38 7.40
C ALA A 483 15.60 29.96 8.84
N ALA A 484 15.49 30.88 9.83
CA ALA A 484 15.79 30.54 11.22
C ALA A 484 14.77 29.55 11.83
N THR A 485 13.49 29.63 11.41
CA THR A 485 12.44 28.74 11.93
C THR A 485 12.36 27.39 11.18
N THR A 486 12.94 27.27 9.99
CA THR A 486 12.94 26.05 9.17
C THR A 486 14.29 25.34 9.09
N THR A 487 15.40 26.01 9.46
CA THR A 487 16.71 25.36 9.54
C THR A 487 16.77 24.41 10.73
N ALA A 488 17.31 23.24 10.54
CA ALA A 488 17.51 22.25 11.58
C ALA A 488 18.82 21.47 11.40
N THR A 489 19.43 21.04 12.52
CA THR A 489 20.54 20.09 12.49
C THR A 489 19.96 18.68 12.61
N ILE A 490 20.24 17.85 11.64
CA ILE A 490 19.76 16.46 11.52
C ILE A 490 20.95 15.51 11.54
N THR A 491 20.88 14.47 12.34
CA THR A 491 21.92 13.44 12.41
C THR A 491 21.60 12.34 11.41
N PHE A 492 22.42 12.24 10.37
CA PHE A 492 22.43 11.15 9.40
C PHE A 492 23.50 10.12 9.77
N ALA A 493 23.54 8.99 9.06
CA ALA A 493 24.59 7.98 9.25
C ALA A 493 26.01 8.56 9.03
N SER A 494 26.14 9.58 8.17
CA SER A 494 27.39 10.32 7.92
C SER A 494 27.72 11.38 8.98
N GLY A 495 26.91 11.54 10.02
CA GLY A 495 27.03 12.54 11.06
C GLY A 495 26.01 13.70 10.94
N PRO A 496 26.08 14.67 11.87
CA PRO A 496 25.14 15.79 11.90
C PRO A 496 25.38 16.74 10.71
N LYS A 497 24.26 17.17 10.09
CA LYS A 497 24.26 18.18 9.02
C LYS A 497 23.22 19.25 9.29
N THR A 498 23.56 20.50 9.02
CA THR A 498 22.59 21.60 9.05
C THR A 498 21.85 21.66 7.73
N ILE A 499 20.56 21.48 7.78
CA ILE A 499 19.65 21.46 6.63
C ILE A 499 18.84 22.76 6.63
N THR A 500 18.83 23.47 5.51
CA THR A 500 18.24 24.81 5.40
C THR A 500 17.04 24.87 4.45
N SER A 501 16.75 23.80 3.73
CA SER A 501 15.63 23.76 2.79
C SER A 501 15.07 22.35 2.57
N PRO A 502 13.81 22.20 2.16
CA PRO A 502 13.22 20.92 1.77
C PRO A 502 14.00 20.22 0.65
N VAL A 503 14.53 20.98 -0.31
CA VAL A 503 15.34 20.42 -1.42
C VAL A 503 16.60 19.73 -0.88
N GLN A 504 17.33 20.42 -0.01
CA GLN A 504 18.53 19.84 0.62
C GLN A 504 18.16 18.61 1.47
N LEU A 505 17.05 18.65 2.21
CA LEU A 505 16.58 17.51 2.99
C LEU A 505 16.32 16.29 2.10
N MET A 506 15.59 16.46 0.99
CA MET A 506 15.29 15.36 0.08
C MET A 506 16.55 14.82 -0.61
N GLN A 507 17.51 15.69 -0.96
CA GLN A 507 18.81 15.27 -1.51
C GLN A 507 19.58 14.41 -0.51
N GLU A 508 19.63 14.84 0.75
CA GLU A 508 20.31 14.07 1.80
C GLU A 508 19.64 12.72 2.05
N ILE A 509 18.32 12.68 2.13
CA ILE A 509 17.57 11.40 2.29
C ILE A 509 17.80 10.49 1.08
N ALA A 510 17.73 11.00 -0.15
CA ALA A 510 17.97 10.21 -1.37
C ALA A 510 19.38 9.59 -1.41
N SER A 511 20.35 10.25 -0.79
CA SER A 511 21.74 9.74 -0.72
C SER A 511 21.93 8.63 0.31
N GLN A 512 21.00 8.48 1.30
CA GLN A 512 21.19 7.53 2.40
C GLN A 512 21.03 6.07 1.93
N PRO A 513 21.98 5.18 2.26
CA PRO A 513 21.83 3.75 2.00
C PRO A 513 20.59 3.14 2.64
N ALA A 514 20.23 3.59 3.85
CA ALA A 514 19.04 3.15 4.58
C ALA A 514 17.75 3.39 3.80
N ALA A 515 17.60 4.54 3.12
CA ALA A 515 16.41 4.85 2.33
C ALA A 515 16.22 3.86 1.18
N LYS A 516 17.31 3.51 0.49
CA LYS A 516 17.31 2.53 -0.60
C LYS A 516 17.03 1.12 -0.11
N GLN A 517 17.62 0.74 1.04
CA GLN A 517 17.40 -0.56 1.67
C GLN A 517 15.94 -0.75 2.09
N LEU A 518 15.36 0.24 2.78
CA LEU A 518 13.96 0.18 3.21
C LEU A 518 13.00 0.15 2.03
N TYR A 519 13.30 0.87 0.95
CA TYR A 519 12.51 0.83 -0.27
C TYR A 519 12.59 -0.54 -0.96
N ALA A 520 13.79 -1.12 -1.07
CA ALA A 520 13.98 -2.48 -1.59
C ALA A 520 13.24 -3.52 -0.73
N GLN A 521 13.36 -3.41 0.59
CA GLN A 521 12.68 -4.30 1.54
C GLN A 521 11.15 -4.19 1.45
N ALA A 522 10.62 -2.98 1.28
CA ALA A 522 9.19 -2.75 1.07
C ALA A 522 8.71 -3.44 -0.21
N TRP A 523 9.44 -3.34 -1.32
CA TRP A 523 9.12 -4.04 -2.56
C TRP A 523 9.14 -5.56 -2.41
N VAL A 524 10.16 -6.11 -1.75
CA VAL A 524 10.22 -7.56 -1.48
C VAL A 524 9.04 -8.00 -0.63
N SER A 525 8.70 -7.24 0.41
CA SER A 525 7.54 -7.55 1.28
C SER A 525 6.22 -7.50 0.51
N PHE A 526 6.04 -6.48 -0.31
CA PHE A 526 4.84 -6.31 -1.12
C PHE A 526 4.70 -7.40 -2.18
N ALA A 527 5.80 -7.73 -2.86
CA ALA A 527 5.85 -8.78 -3.89
C ALA A 527 5.54 -10.18 -3.35
N THR A 528 5.93 -10.44 -2.10
CA THR A 528 5.76 -11.76 -1.46
C THR A 528 4.50 -11.85 -0.58
N GLY A 529 3.81 -10.73 -0.33
CA GLY A 529 2.64 -10.65 0.53
C GLY A 529 2.93 -10.93 2.01
N ARG A 530 4.19 -10.81 2.44
CA ARG A 530 4.66 -11.01 3.82
C ARG A 530 5.84 -10.09 4.12
N SER A 531 6.14 -9.90 5.39
CA SER A 531 7.37 -9.19 5.77
C SER A 531 8.61 -9.90 5.25
N ALA A 532 9.55 -9.13 4.70
CA ALA A 532 10.86 -9.64 4.32
C ALA A 532 11.60 -10.14 5.57
N ASN A 533 12.35 -11.22 5.42
CA ASN A 533 13.11 -11.84 6.50
C ASN A 533 14.58 -12.10 6.08
N GLU A 534 15.34 -12.78 6.93
CA GLU A 534 16.76 -13.05 6.68
C GLU A 534 17.05 -13.78 5.36
N ASN A 535 16.12 -14.64 4.90
CA ASN A 535 16.28 -15.38 3.63
C ASN A 535 16.00 -14.50 2.40
N ASP A 536 15.43 -13.32 2.58
CA ASP A 536 15.24 -12.33 1.50
C ASP A 536 16.43 -11.35 1.42
N GLN A 537 17.35 -11.37 2.39
CA GLN A 537 18.39 -10.35 2.52
C GLN A 537 19.24 -10.22 1.26
N CYS A 538 19.60 -11.32 0.60
CA CYS A 538 20.37 -11.25 -0.66
C CYS A 538 19.60 -10.52 -1.78
N THR A 539 18.28 -10.70 -1.84
CA THR A 539 17.44 -9.97 -2.80
C THR A 539 17.40 -8.48 -2.44
N VAL A 540 17.21 -8.15 -1.17
CA VAL A 540 17.20 -6.77 -0.68
C VAL A 540 18.54 -6.08 -0.96
N ASP A 541 19.67 -6.71 -0.64
CA ASP A 541 21.01 -6.17 -0.83
C ASP A 541 21.33 -5.94 -2.33
N SER A 542 20.92 -6.89 -3.17
CA SER A 542 21.06 -6.78 -4.62
C SER A 542 20.28 -5.59 -5.17
N LEU A 543 19.03 -5.41 -4.74
CA LEU A 543 18.19 -4.30 -5.15
C LEU A 543 18.72 -2.96 -4.60
N GLN A 544 19.15 -2.92 -3.35
CA GLN A 544 19.77 -1.74 -2.74
C GLN A 544 21.02 -1.30 -3.53
N THR A 545 21.85 -2.25 -3.92
CA THR A 545 23.06 -1.99 -4.72
C THR A 545 22.69 -1.36 -6.06
N LYS A 546 21.66 -1.88 -6.75
CA LYS A 546 21.19 -1.32 -8.02
C LYS A 546 20.55 0.06 -7.83
N LEU A 547 19.79 0.27 -6.75
CA LEU A 547 19.22 1.58 -6.40
C LEU A 547 20.28 2.64 -6.03
N ALA A 548 21.55 2.25 -5.84
CA ALA A 548 22.64 3.20 -5.68
C ALA A 548 23.01 3.90 -7.00
N ASP A 549 22.69 3.31 -8.14
CA ASP A 549 22.75 3.96 -9.45
C ASP A 549 21.53 4.86 -9.62
N ASP A 550 21.74 6.16 -9.69
CA ASP A 550 20.68 7.17 -9.84
C ASP A 550 19.87 7.01 -11.14
N GLY A 551 20.42 6.31 -12.15
CA GLY A 551 19.74 5.99 -13.41
C GLY A 551 18.94 4.68 -13.39
N TYR A 552 19.02 3.90 -12.31
CA TYR A 552 18.29 2.64 -12.22
C TYR A 552 16.78 2.84 -12.05
N SER A 553 16.01 2.36 -13.02
CA SER A 553 14.57 2.59 -13.06
C SER A 553 13.79 1.72 -12.09
N ILE A 554 12.66 2.24 -11.60
CA ILE A 554 11.72 1.48 -10.76
C ILE A 554 11.14 0.29 -11.52
N LEU A 555 10.89 0.43 -12.83
CA LEU A 555 10.45 -0.70 -13.66
C LEU A 555 11.52 -1.79 -13.78
N GLY A 556 12.80 -1.40 -13.79
CA GLY A 556 13.91 -2.36 -13.74
C GLY A 556 13.89 -3.18 -12.46
N LEU A 557 13.60 -2.53 -11.31
CA LEU A 557 13.46 -3.20 -10.03
C LEU A 557 12.33 -4.26 -10.05
N LEU A 558 11.19 -3.96 -10.67
CA LEU A 558 10.10 -4.94 -10.82
C LEU A 558 10.54 -6.17 -11.61
N GLY A 559 11.32 -5.97 -12.68
CA GLY A 559 11.92 -7.07 -13.43
C GLY A 559 12.88 -7.91 -12.56
N ASP A 560 13.74 -7.23 -11.79
CA ASP A 560 14.73 -7.90 -10.94
C ASP A 560 14.11 -8.68 -9.76
N LEU A 561 12.99 -8.24 -9.21
CA LEU A 561 12.23 -8.99 -8.22
C LEU A 561 11.84 -10.38 -8.74
N THR A 562 11.51 -10.51 -10.03
CA THR A 562 11.14 -11.80 -10.63
C THR A 562 12.33 -12.76 -10.77
N GLN A 563 13.56 -12.27 -10.59
CA GLN A 563 14.78 -13.05 -10.69
C GLN A 563 15.22 -13.69 -9.35
N ALA A 564 14.58 -13.33 -8.25
CA ALA A 564 14.79 -13.94 -6.95
C ALA A 564 14.43 -15.44 -7.00
N ASP A 565 15.21 -16.26 -6.31
CA ASP A 565 14.91 -17.71 -6.25
C ASP A 565 13.57 -17.98 -5.54
N SER A 566 13.22 -17.16 -4.55
CA SER A 566 11.91 -17.19 -3.90
C SER A 566 10.73 -16.88 -4.84
N PHE A 567 10.97 -16.38 -6.06
CA PHE A 567 9.92 -16.13 -7.04
C PHE A 567 9.46 -17.43 -7.74
N ARG A 568 10.33 -18.39 -7.93
CA ARG A 568 10.07 -19.67 -8.62
C ARG A 568 10.15 -20.90 -7.73
N LEU A 569 10.60 -20.73 -6.49
CA LEU A 569 10.73 -21.78 -5.50
C LEU A 569 9.90 -21.43 -4.25
N ARG A 570 9.51 -22.47 -3.51
CA ARG A 570 8.95 -22.34 -2.17
C ARG A 570 9.48 -23.42 -1.24
N VAL A 571 9.44 -23.17 0.05
CA VAL A 571 9.72 -24.15 1.10
C VAL A 571 8.47 -24.30 1.96
N ARG A 572 8.00 -25.54 2.14
CA ARG A 572 6.88 -25.79 3.07
C ARG A 572 7.35 -25.66 4.51
N GLY A 573 6.57 -24.96 5.33
CA GLY A 573 6.69 -25.03 6.77
C GLY A 573 6.29 -26.41 7.28
N SER A 574 6.89 -26.85 8.36
CA SER A 574 6.35 -27.97 9.14
C SER A 574 4.98 -27.55 9.68
N LEU A 575 3.96 -28.37 9.44
CA LEU A 575 2.65 -28.24 10.06
C LEU A 575 2.75 -28.47 11.57
#